data_3be36cbeacf91d2f44fcf52a9bc020bf
#
_entry.id   3be36cbeacf91d2f44fcf52a9bc020bf
#
_cell.length_a   1.000
_cell.length_b   1.000
_cell.length_c   1.000
_cell.angle_alpha   90.00
_cell.angle_beta   90.00
_cell.angle_gamma   90.00
#
_symmetry.space_group_name_H-M   'P 1'
#
loop_
_entity.id
_entity.type
_entity.pdbx_description
1 polymer ?
#
loop_
_entity_poly.entity_id
_entity_poly.type
_entity_poly.pdbx_seq_one_letter_code
_entity_poly.pdbx_strand_id
1 'polypeptide(L)'
;NPLDHHPTWKHVGCPRCGKAARRETDTMDTFVDSSWYFARFTDPWNEQAPTTREVVDRMLPVDQYIGGIEHAILHLLYSRFFSRAMKKTGHAGIDEPFAGLFTQGMVVHETYKGADGKWVAPAEVRIESDGAGRKAFLLDGGAPVEIGSIEKMSKSKRNTIDPDDIIATWGADTARWFMLSDSPPERDVIWTEEGVQGASKFVQRLWRLVHELKRASDGAPAQTPAGFGDKASALRKAAHGALTRVEDAVEGLRFNRAVAHIYELANAVQTALSEIEDADIPADQRFAFREAADILVSLFAPMMPHLAEECWAALG
;
A
#
# COMPACT_ATOMS: atom_id res chain seq x y z
N ASN A 1 -19.98 -13.60 28.89
CA ASN A 1 -19.43 -12.31 29.35
C ASN A 1 -18.58 -12.53 30.61
N PRO A 2 -17.26 -12.31 30.58
CA PRO A 2 -16.35 -12.61 31.70
C PRO A 2 -16.66 -11.75 32.94
N LEU A 3 -17.11 -10.51 32.77
CA LEU A 3 -17.47 -9.62 33.87
C LEU A 3 -18.72 -10.08 34.62
N ASP A 4 -19.67 -10.66 33.91
CA ASP A 4 -20.88 -11.23 34.52
C ASP A 4 -20.59 -12.51 35.34
N HIS A 5 -19.60 -13.27 34.92
CA HIS A 5 -19.15 -14.45 35.66
C HIS A 5 -18.22 -14.14 36.84
N HIS A 6 -17.72 -12.90 36.95
CA HIS A 6 -16.86 -12.52 38.06
C HIS A 6 -17.63 -12.51 39.38
N PRO A 7 -17.15 -13.21 40.44
CA PRO A 7 -17.94 -13.45 41.66
C PRO A 7 -18.29 -12.18 42.47
N THR A 8 -17.43 -11.17 42.47
CA THR A 8 -17.58 -9.99 43.32
C THR A 8 -17.61 -8.67 42.56
N TRP A 9 -16.92 -8.55 41.42
CA TRP A 9 -16.73 -7.27 40.72
C TRP A 9 -18.03 -6.53 40.37
N LYS A 10 -19.08 -7.23 40.02
CA LYS A 10 -20.39 -6.67 39.65
C LYS A 10 -21.19 -6.13 40.82
N HIS A 11 -20.86 -6.49 42.04
CA HIS A 11 -21.57 -6.05 43.24
C HIS A 11 -20.87 -4.86 43.89
N VAL A 12 -21.55 -3.72 43.99
CA VAL A 12 -20.99 -2.45 44.52
C VAL A 12 -22.01 -1.68 45.34
N GLY A 13 -21.53 -0.74 46.12
CA GLY A 13 -22.39 0.31 46.68
C GLY A 13 -22.65 1.39 45.61
N CYS A 14 -23.89 1.83 45.49
CA CYS A 14 -24.23 2.94 44.60
C CYS A 14 -23.43 4.21 44.99
N PRO A 15 -22.67 4.83 44.06
CA PRO A 15 -21.85 6.01 44.38
C PRO A 15 -22.68 7.24 44.79
N ARG A 16 -23.98 7.27 44.45
CA ARG A 16 -24.88 8.37 44.82
C ARG A 16 -25.57 8.21 46.17
N CYS A 17 -25.94 6.99 46.56
CA CYS A 17 -26.76 6.77 47.76
C CYS A 17 -26.26 5.63 48.67
N GLY A 18 -25.17 4.97 48.35
CA GLY A 18 -24.56 3.89 49.14
C GLY A 18 -25.31 2.56 49.18
N LYS A 19 -26.53 2.47 48.63
CA LYS A 19 -27.31 1.23 48.60
C LYS A 19 -26.65 0.19 47.69
N ALA A 20 -26.94 -1.10 47.92
CA ALA A 20 -26.47 -2.18 47.06
C ALA A 20 -26.89 -1.94 45.62
N ALA A 21 -25.96 -2.07 44.70
CA ALA A 21 -26.12 -1.88 43.27
C ALA A 21 -25.30 -2.92 42.50
N ARG A 22 -25.60 -3.03 41.21
CA ARG A 22 -24.86 -3.87 40.27
C ARG A 22 -24.22 -2.98 39.20
N ARG A 23 -22.94 -3.23 38.89
CA ARG A 23 -22.26 -2.65 37.71
C ARG A 23 -22.80 -3.24 36.42
N GLU A 24 -22.74 -2.47 35.35
CA GLU A 24 -22.89 -2.97 34.01
C GLU A 24 -21.80 -4.00 33.75
N THR A 25 -22.15 -5.12 33.15
CA THR A 25 -21.24 -6.22 32.86
C THR A 25 -20.94 -6.39 31.38
N ASP A 26 -21.63 -5.67 30.49
CA ASP A 26 -21.30 -5.66 29.09
C ASP A 26 -19.92 -5.01 28.87
N THR A 27 -19.14 -5.61 27.97
CA THR A 27 -17.87 -5.06 27.55
C THR A 27 -18.11 -4.10 26.39
N MET A 28 -17.27 -3.09 26.27
CA MET A 28 -17.28 -2.21 25.13
C MET A 28 -16.92 -2.98 23.86
N ASP A 29 -17.44 -2.52 22.73
CA ASP A 29 -17.04 -3.00 21.42
C ASP A 29 -15.52 -2.82 21.23
N THR A 30 -14.88 -3.76 20.52
CA THR A 30 -13.42 -3.73 20.28
C THR A 30 -12.97 -2.54 19.46
N PHE A 31 -13.88 -1.86 18.74
CA PHE A 31 -13.60 -0.64 17.98
C PHE A 31 -13.58 0.63 18.84
N VAL A 32 -13.87 0.56 20.16
CA VAL A 32 -13.95 1.75 21.03
C VAL A 32 -12.64 2.55 21.01
N ASP A 33 -11.51 1.91 21.17
CA ASP A 33 -10.21 2.58 21.18
C ASP A 33 -9.77 3.04 19.80
N SER A 34 -10.04 2.26 18.75
CA SER A 34 -9.72 2.63 17.37
C SER A 34 -10.59 3.78 16.84
N SER A 35 -11.70 4.09 17.52
CA SER A 35 -12.63 5.13 17.07
C SER A 35 -12.10 6.55 17.18
N TRP A 36 -11.04 6.79 17.96
CA TRP A 36 -10.50 8.12 18.22
C TRP A 36 -8.97 8.20 18.27
N TYR A 37 -8.26 7.14 17.89
CA TYR A 37 -6.79 7.09 17.95
C TYR A 37 -6.13 8.23 17.18
N PHE A 38 -6.71 8.68 16.06
CA PHE A 38 -6.22 9.81 15.28
C PHE A 38 -6.22 11.12 16.09
N ALA A 39 -7.19 11.30 16.99
CA ALA A 39 -7.20 12.41 17.92
C ALA A 39 -6.13 12.22 19.01
N ARG A 40 -5.97 11.01 19.53
CA ARG A 40 -4.94 10.69 20.53
C ARG A 40 -3.52 10.92 20.00
N PHE A 41 -3.28 10.67 18.70
CA PHE A 41 -1.98 10.88 18.06
C PHE A 41 -1.54 12.34 18.06
N THR A 42 -2.45 13.30 18.24
CA THR A 42 -2.09 14.73 18.32
C THR A 42 -1.35 15.06 19.63
N ASP A 43 -1.54 14.24 20.69
CA ASP A 43 -0.90 14.41 21.99
C ASP A 43 -0.79 13.05 22.72
N PRO A 44 0.04 12.12 22.23
CA PRO A 44 0.05 10.72 22.67
C PRO A 44 0.56 10.51 24.09
N TRP A 45 1.33 11.46 24.62
CA TRP A 45 1.95 11.38 25.96
C TRP A 45 1.17 12.08 27.06
N ASN A 46 -0.01 12.62 26.76
CA ASN A 46 -0.84 13.31 27.73
C ASN A 46 -1.44 12.32 28.75
N GLU A 47 -1.04 12.44 30.00
CA GLU A 47 -1.54 11.60 31.09
C GLU A 47 -2.74 12.24 31.84
N GLN A 48 -3.06 13.52 31.54
CA GLN A 48 -4.08 14.27 32.26
C GLN A 48 -5.43 14.28 31.55
N ALA A 49 -5.42 14.21 30.20
CA ALA A 49 -6.61 14.29 29.37
C ALA A 49 -6.47 13.41 28.10
N PRO A 50 -7.59 13.04 27.45
CA PRO A 50 -7.54 12.32 26.16
C PRO A 50 -6.77 13.07 25.10
N THR A 51 -6.89 14.40 25.06
CA THR A 51 -6.24 15.31 24.11
C THR A 51 -6.00 16.67 24.78
N THR A 52 -5.00 17.42 24.29
CA THR A 52 -4.90 18.86 24.53
C THR A 52 -5.76 19.59 23.51
N ARG A 53 -6.78 20.32 23.95
CA ARG A 53 -7.80 20.94 23.12
C ARG A 53 -7.22 21.82 22.00
N GLU A 54 -6.28 22.68 22.31
CA GLU A 54 -5.65 23.59 21.34
C GLU A 54 -4.83 22.84 20.29
N VAL A 55 -4.23 21.72 20.66
CA VAL A 55 -3.42 20.91 19.75
C VAL A 55 -4.32 20.12 18.80
N VAL A 56 -5.35 19.45 19.33
CA VAL A 56 -6.27 18.66 18.52
C VAL A 56 -7.04 19.53 17.53
N ASP A 57 -7.49 20.72 17.95
CA ASP A 57 -8.25 21.64 17.08
C ASP A 57 -7.39 22.24 15.95
N ARG A 58 -6.07 22.32 16.14
CA ARG A 58 -5.14 22.76 15.09
C ARG A 58 -4.78 21.67 14.11
N MET A 59 -4.72 20.41 14.58
CA MET A 59 -4.25 19.27 13.75
C MET A 59 -5.38 18.51 13.07
N LEU A 60 -6.61 18.64 13.52
CA LEU A 60 -7.76 17.97 12.95
C LEU A 60 -8.72 18.97 12.27
N PRO A 61 -9.51 18.51 11.28
CA PRO A 61 -9.66 17.13 10.78
C PRO A 61 -8.40 16.61 10.08
N VAL A 62 -8.25 15.27 10.00
CA VAL A 62 -7.18 14.64 9.20
C VAL A 62 -7.35 15.01 7.74
N ASP A 63 -6.29 15.48 7.08
CA ASP A 63 -6.35 16.00 5.70
C ASP A 63 -6.80 14.93 4.70
N GLN A 64 -6.19 13.75 4.76
CA GLN A 64 -6.52 12.60 3.92
C GLN A 64 -6.50 11.31 4.74
N TYR A 65 -7.61 10.59 4.72
CA TYR A 65 -7.76 9.31 5.41
C TYR A 65 -8.03 8.20 4.40
N ILE A 66 -7.20 7.15 4.42
CA ILE A 66 -7.23 6.06 3.45
C ILE A 66 -7.43 4.74 4.19
N GLY A 67 -8.39 3.93 3.77
CA GLY A 67 -8.65 2.63 4.36
C GLY A 67 -9.64 1.78 3.56
N GLY A 68 -9.87 0.55 4.00
CA GLY A 68 -10.78 -0.38 3.32
C GLY A 68 -12.25 0.03 3.42
N ILE A 69 -13.00 -0.23 2.36
CA ILE A 69 -14.44 0.07 2.28
C ILE A 69 -15.27 -0.67 3.35
N GLU A 70 -14.79 -1.82 3.84
CA GLU A 70 -15.44 -2.60 4.89
C GLU A 70 -15.63 -1.83 6.20
N HIS A 71 -14.83 -0.80 6.42
CA HIS A 71 -14.90 0.04 7.62
C HIS A 71 -16.00 1.12 7.56
N ALA A 72 -16.71 1.27 6.45
CA ALA A 72 -17.74 2.30 6.28
C ALA A 72 -18.81 2.26 7.39
N ILE A 73 -19.24 1.06 7.78
CA ILE A 73 -20.24 0.81 8.84
C ILE A 73 -19.65 0.40 10.18
N LEU A 74 -18.32 0.40 10.30
CA LEU A 74 -17.58 0.04 11.51
C LEU A 74 -16.77 1.25 11.98
N HIS A 75 -15.44 1.20 11.79
CA HIS A 75 -14.51 2.22 12.26
C HIS A 75 -14.89 3.65 11.81
N LEU A 76 -15.25 3.86 10.54
CA LEU A 76 -15.58 5.19 10.04
C LEU A 76 -16.84 5.78 10.69
N LEU A 77 -17.86 4.96 10.95
CA LEU A 77 -19.06 5.36 11.65
C LEU A 77 -18.75 5.73 13.12
N TYR A 78 -17.99 4.87 13.79
CA TYR A 78 -17.55 5.12 15.17
C TYR A 78 -16.68 6.37 15.30
N SER A 79 -15.77 6.61 14.37
CA SER A 79 -14.91 7.81 14.36
C SER A 79 -15.73 9.10 14.27
N ARG A 80 -16.78 9.13 13.46
CA ARG A 80 -17.70 10.26 13.37
C ARG A 80 -18.50 10.45 14.67
N PHE A 81 -18.97 9.36 15.25
CA PHE A 81 -19.67 9.42 16.56
C PHE A 81 -18.74 9.96 17.66
N PHE A 82 -17.51 9.44 17.75
CA PHE A 82 -16.54 9.87 18.77
C PHE A 82 -16.14 11.33 18.59
N SER A 83 -15.92 11.83 17.39
CA SER A 83 -15.60 13.24 17.13
C SER A 83 -16.70 14.16 17.68
N ARG A 84 -17.97 13.83 17.44
CA ARG A 84 -19.11 14.58 17.95
C ARG A 84 -19.26 14.46 19.48
N ALA A 85 -18.99 13.29 20.04
CA ALA A 85 -18.99 13.09 21.49
C ALA A 85 -17.86 13.88 22.16
N MET A 86 -16.64 13.86 21.60
CA MET A 86 -15.49 14.63 22.09
C MET A 86 -15.75 16.15 22.00
N LYS A 87 -16.41 16.61 20.93
CA LYS A 87 -16.85 18.01 20.84
C LYS A 87 -17.83 18.36 21.94
N LYS A 88 -18.83 17.53 22.18
CA LYS A 88 -19.84 17.76 23.23
C LYS A 88 -19.24 17.77 24.64
N THR A 89 -18.18 17.00 24.88
CA THR A 89 -17.48 16.89 26.15
C THR A 89 -16.30 17.85 26.28
N GLY A 90 -16.01 18.67 25.26
CA GLY A 90 -14.98 19.70 25.30
C GLY A 90 -13.56 19.25 24.95
N HIS A 91 -13.38 17.99 24.53
CA HIS A 91 -12.05 17.42 24.20
C HIS A 91 -11.59 17.71 22.78
N ALA A 92 -12.49 18.04 21.84
CA ALA A 92 -12.17 18.45 20.47
C ALA A 92 -13.21 19.46 19.96
N GLY A 93 -12.87 20.23 18.90
CA GLY A 93 -13.76 21.22 18.28
C GLY A 93 -14.42 20.78 16.97
N ILE A 94 -14.03 19.63 16.45
CA ILE A 94 -14.44 19.14 15.14
C ILE A 94 -15.77 18.36 15.19
N ASP A 95 -16.52 18.40 14.10
CA ASP A 95 -17.73 17.58 13.90
C ASP A 95 -17.47 16.33 13.09
N GLU A 96 -16.54 16.43 12.12
CA GLU A 96 -16.15 15.33 11.25
C GLU A 96 -14.63 15.08 11.38
N PRO A 97 -14.20 13.82 11.48
CA PRO A 97 -12.81 13.48 11.78
C PRO A 97 -11.87 13.66 10.60
N PHE A 98 -12.38 13.55 9.37
CA PHE A 98 -11.59 13.48 8.14
C PHE A 98 -12.07 14.54 7.14
N ALA A 99 -11.15 15.36 6.60
CA ALA A 99 -11.43 16.33 5.55
C ALA A 99 -11.54 15.63 4.19
N GLY A 100 -10.64 14.67 3.92
CA GLY A 100 -10.66 13.80 2.76
C GLY A 100 -10.76 12.34 3.18
N LEU A 101 -11.68 11.59 2.59
CA LEU A 101 -11.84 10.16 2.81
C LEU A 101 -11.68 9.42 1.47
N PHE A 102 -10.78 8.46 1.44
CA PHE A 102 -10.58 7.57 0.30
C PHE A 102 -10.74 6.12 0.74
N THR A 103 -11.68 5.40 0.13
CA THR A 103 -11.95 4.00 0.46
C THR A 103 -11.35 3.08 -0.59
N GLN A 104 -10.51 2.14 -0.13
CA GLN A 104 -9.86 1.16 -0.98
C GLN A 104 -10.71 -0.09 -1.15
N GLY A 105 -10.60 -0.73 -2.33
CA GLY A 105 -11.09 -2.07 -2.56
C GLY A 105 -10.38 -3.12 -1.70
N MET A 106 -10.88 -4.31 -1.70
CA MET A 106 -10.34 -5.43 -0.93
C MET A 106 -9.35 -6.24 -1.75
N VAL A 107 -8.44 -6.94 -1.06
CA VAL A 107 -7.66 -8.00 -1.69
C VAL A 107 -8.49 -9.27 -1.68
N VAL A 108 -8.68 -9.84 -2.87
CA VAL A 108 -9.50 -11.01 -3.09
C VAL A 108 -8.66 -12.14 -3.69
N HIS A 109 -9.07 -13.37 -3.44
CA HIS A 109 -8.41 -14.56 -3.97
C HIS A 109 -9.41 -15.65 -4.29
N GLU A 110 -9.04 -16.56 -5.17
CA GLU A 110 -9.79 -17.77 -5.43
C GLU A 110 -9.95 -18.60 -4.16
N THR A 111 -11.03 -19.34 -4.09
CA THR A 111 -11.28 -20.32 -3.04
C THR A 111 -11.06 -21.72 -3.57
N TYR A 112 -10.61 -22.61 -2.71
CA TYR A 112 -10.31 -24.00 -3.06
C TYR A 112 -11.03 -24.97 -2.13
N LYS A 113 -11.63 -26.04 -2.69
CA LYS A 113 -12.27 -27.11 -1.91
C LYS A 113 -11.71 -28.48 -2.27
N GLY A 114 -11.34 -29.24 -1.24
CA GLY A 114 -11.01 -30.64 -1.38
C GLY A 114 -12.24 -31.53 -1.67
N ALA A 115 -12.00 -32.78 -2.06
CA ALA A 115 -13.05 -33.76 -2.31
C ALA A 115 -13.93 -34.04 -1.07
N ASP A 116 -13.43 -33.75 0.13
CA ASP A 116 -14.16 -33.85 1.40
C ASP A 116 -15.02 -32.62 1.71
N GLY A 117 -15.05 -31.64 0.78
CA GLY A 117 -15.82 -30.40 0.93
C GLY A 117 -15.19 -29.35 1.83
N LYS A 118 -13.99 -29.61 2.40
CA LYS A 118 -13.28 -28.63 3.25
C LYS A 118 -12.51 -27.64 2.42
N TRP A 119 -12.33 -26.43 3.00
CA TRP A 119 -11.52 -25.39 2.41
C TRP A 119 -10.02 -25.76 2.47
N VAL A 120 -9.33 -25.50 1.36
CA VAL A 120 -7.89 -25.74 1.18
C VAL A 120 -7.19 -24.40 1.01
N ALA A 121 -6.03 -24.23 1.64
CA ALA A 121 -5.27 -22.99 1.50
C ALA A 121 -4.53 -22.92 0.13
N PRO A 122 -4.36 -21.73 -0.46
CA PRO A 122 -3.62 -21.57 -1.72
C PRO A 122 -2.22 -22.20 -1.68
N ALA A 123 -1.53 -22.08 -0.57
CA ALA A 123 -0.19 -22.67 -0.37
C ALA A 123 -0.17 -24.21 -0.41
N GLU A 124 -1.33 -24.87 -0.31
CA GLU A 124 -1.47 -26.33 -0.38
C GLU A 124 -1.87 -26.82 -1.78
N VAL A 125 -2.06 -25.90 -2.75
CA VAL A 125 -2.63 -26.16 -4.07
C VAL A 125 -1.60 -25.90 -5.16
N ARG A 126 -1.50 -26.82 -6.11
CA ARG A 126 -0.80 -26.63 -7.38
C ARG A 126 -1.82 -26.45 -8.49
N ILE A 127 -1.66 -25.42 -9.29
CA ILE A 127 -2.52 -25.14 -10.46
C ILE A 127 -1.77 -25.57 -11.71
N GLU A 128 -2.44 -26.34 -12.54
CA GLU A 128 -2.01 -26.71 -13.89
C GLU A 128 -2.94 -26.06 -14.90
N SER A 129 -2.36 -25.40 -15.90
CA SER A 129 -3.10 -24.83 -17.02
C SER A 129 -2.75 -25.58 -18.30
N ASP A 130 -3.76 -26.11 -18.95
CA ASP A 130 -3.65 -26.68 -20.29
C ASP A 130 -4.61 -25.97 -21.26
N GLY A 131 -4.54 -26.27 -22.53
CA GLY A 131 -5.43 -25.66 -23.53
C GLY A 131 -6.93 -25.93 -23.31
N ALA A 132 -7.28 -26.78 -22.36
CA ALA A 132 -8.66 -27.14 -21.99
C ALA A 132 -9.15 -26.42 -20.72
N GLY A 133 -8.25 -25.69 -20.00
CA GLY A 133 -8.62 -24.93 -18.81
C GLY A 133 -7.63 -25.07 -17.67
N ARG A 134 -8.04 -24.60 -16.48
CA ARG A 134 -7.25 -24.66 -15.23
C ARG A 134 -7.73 -25.82 -14.37
N LYS A 135 -6.79 -26.56 -13.81
CA LYS A 135 -7.05 -27.65 -12.85
C LYS A 135 -6.20 -27.44 -11.61
N ALA A 136 -6.75 -27.73 -10.47
CA ALA A 136 -6.06 -27.62 -9.19
C ALA A 136 -5.90 -28.98 -8.53
N PHE A 137 -4.75 -29.19 -7.88
CA PHE A 137 -4.41 -30.42 -7.18
C PHE A 137 -3.76 -30.09 -5.85
N LEU A 138 -3.96 -30.94 -4.85
CA LEU A 138 -3.20 -30.85 -3.62
C LEU A 138 -1.71 -31.08 -3.91
N LEU A 139 -0.83 -30.31 -3.29
CA LEU A 139 0.62 -30.51 -3.34
C LEU A 139 0.98 -31.87 -2.72
N ASP A 140 0.33 -32.22 -1.62
CA ASP A 140 0.48 -33.53 -1.00
C ASP A 140 -0.53 -34.52 -1.56
N GLY A 141 -0.02 -35.61 -2.13
CA GLY A 141 -0.82 -36.72 -2.67
C GLY A 141 -1.52 -36.45 -4.02
N GLY A 142 -1.47 -35.23 -4.59
CA GLY A 142 -1.98 -34.93 -5.93
C GLY A 142 -3.49 -35.09 -6.12
N ALA A 143 -4.27 -35.12 -5.05
CA ALA A 143 -5.73 -35.22 -5.14
C ALA A 143 -6.33 -33.96 -5.81
N PRO A 144 -7.38 -34.10 -6.66
CA PRO A 144 -8.01 -32.99 -7.32
C PRO A 144 -8.70 -32.05 -6.33
N VAL A 145 -8.63 -30.75 -6.61
CA VAL A 145 -9.22 -29.67 -5.82
C VAL A 145 -10.14 -28.85 -6.72
N GLU A 146 -11.33 -28.53 -6.24
CA GLU A 146 -12.27 -27.66 -6.93
C GLU A 146 -11.80 -26.19 -6.81
N ILE A 147 -11.68 -25.49 -7.94
CA ILE A 147 -11.46 -24.04 -7.98
C ILE A 147 -12.83 -23.38 -7.85
N GLY A 148 -13.01 -22.65 -6.75
CA GLY A 148 -14.23 -21.91 -6.47
C GLY A 148 -14.18 -20.45 -6.90
N SER A 149 -15.12 -19.65 -6.39
CA SER A 149 -15.24 -18.23 -6.69
C SER A 149 -14.09 -17.41 -6.10
N ILE A 150 -13.80 -16.26 -6.75
CA ILE A 150 -12.93 -15.21 -6.20
C ILE A 150 -13.72 -14.47 -5.13
N GLU A 151 -13.17 -14.43 -3.93
CA GLU A 151 -13.84 -13.84 -2.77
C GLU A 151 -12.85 -13.07 -1.88
N LYS A 152 -13.37 -12.23 -0.99
CA LYS A 152 -12.58 -11.57 0.05
C LYS A 152 -11.74 -12.61 0.81
N MET A 153 -10.47 -12.33 1.00
CA MET A 153 -9.59 -13.17 1.81
C MET A 153 -10.12 -13.30 3.24
N SER A 154 -10.24 -14.52 3.72
CA SER A 154 -10.70 -14.81 5.09
C SER A 154 -10.08 -16.08 5.65
N LYS A 155 -9.78 -16.07 6.94
CA LYS A 155 -9.27 -17.26 7.66
C LYS A 155 -10.25 -18.43 7.63
N SER A 156 -11.56 -18.14 7.64
CA SER A 156 -12.61 -19.18 7.63
C SER A 156 -12.68 -19.95 6.31
N LYS A 157 -12.37 -19.28 5.18
CA LYS A 157 -12.30 -19.91 3.86
C LYS A 157 -10.89 -20.37 3.47
N ARG A 158 -9.90 -20.10 4.33
CA ARG A 158 -8.50 -20.42 4.11
C ARG A 158 -7.92 -19.88 2.79
N ASN A 159 -8.52 -18.84 2.20
CA ASN A 159 -8.06 -18.23 0.96
C ASN A 159 -7.15 -17.00 1.21
N THR A 160 -6.45 -16.98 2.32
CA THR A 160 -5.48 -15.94 2.68
C THR A 160 -4.10 -16.30 2.19
N ILE A 161 -3.36 -15.30 1.74
CA ILE A 161 -1.92 -15.37 1.46
C ILE A 161 -1.20 -14.69 2.60
N ASP A 162 -0.18 -15.34 3.16
CA ASP A 162 0.60 -14.77 4.26
C ASP A 162 1.56 -13.70 3.74
N PRO A 163 1.51 -12.47 4.24
CA PRO A 163 2.46 -11.42 3.87
C PRO A 163 3.92 -11.78 4.10
N ASP A 164 4.24 -12.55 5.15
CA ASP A 164 5.60 -12.97 5.45
C ASP A 164 6.14 -13.91 4.37
N ASP A 165 5.31 -14.82 3.85
CA ASP A 165 5.66 -15.72 2.73
C ASP A 165 5.90 -14.90 1.44
N ILE A 166 5.08 -13.87 1.19
CA ILE A 166 5.27 -12.98 0.03
C ILE A 166 6.60 -12.24 0.14
N ILE A 167 6.87 -11.65 1.31
CA ILE A 167 8.09 -10.87 1.55
C ILE A 167 9.32 -11.76 1.44
N ALA A 168 9.28 -12.97 2.00
CA ALA A 168 10.37 -13.93 1.93
C ALA A 168 10.66 -14.41 0.50
N THR A 169 9.62 -14.57 -0.32
CA THR A 169 9.75 -15.11 -1.69
C THR A 169 10.06 -14.04 -2.73
N TRP A 170 9.34 -12.90 -2.65
CA TRP A 170 9.33 -11.87 -3.70
C TRP A 170 9.92 -10.54 -3.27
N GLY A 171 10.06 -10.30 -1.98
CA GLY A 171 10.43 -9.01 -1.40
C GLY A 171 9.26 -8.04 -1.24
N ALA A 172 9.38 -7.15 -0.26
CA ALA A 172 8.35 -6.16 0.06
C ALA A 172 8.04 -5.20 -1.11
N ASP A 173 9.06 -4.75 -1.83
CA ASP A 173 8.90 -3.81 -2.95
C ASP A 173 8.12 -4.43 -4.12
N THR A 174 8.32 -5.71 -4.39
CA THR A 174 7.54 -6.44 -5.40
C THR A 174 6.06 -6.50 -5.02
N ALA A 175 5.76 -6.81 -3.76
CA ALA A 175 4.38 -6.84 -3.26
C ALA A 175 3.73 -5.45 -3.36
N ARG A 176 4.43 -4.40 -2.91
CA ARG A 176 3.96 -3.01 -2.99
C ARG A 176 3.69 -2.58 -4.43
N TRP A 177 4.63 -2.87 -5.33
CA TRP A 177 4.48 -2.55 -6.75
C TRP A 177 3.29 -3.25 -7.38
N PHE A 178 3.11 -4.55 -7.12
CA PHE A 178 1.96 -5.30 -7.59
C PHE A 178 0.64 -4.68 -7.12
N MET A 179 0.51 -4.41 -5.82
CA MET A 179 -0.70 -3.83 -5.23
C MET A 179 -1.07 -2.46 -5.81
N LEU A 180 -0.09 -1.65 -6.21
CA LEU A 180 -0.32 -0.32 -6.78
C LEU A 180 -0.53 -0.34 -8.29
N SER A 181 -0.14 -1.42 -8.99
CA SER A 181 -0.13 -1.49 -10.45
C SER A 181 -1.39 -2.09 -11.06
N ASP A 182 -2.05 -3.03 -10.36
CA ASP A 182 -3.07 -3.89 -10.95
C ASP A 182 -4.34 -3.13 -11.35
N SER A 183 -4.90 -2.36 -10.45
CA SER A 183 -6.18 -1.66 -10.67
C SER A 183 -6.22 -0.31 -9.97
N PRO A 184 -7.23 0.54 -10.33
CA PRO A 184 -7.54 1.70 -9.50
C PRO A 184 -7.75 1.28 -8.04
N PRO A 185 -7.20 2.02 -7.07
CA PRO A 185 -7.20 1.59 -5.66
C PRO A 185 -8.59 1.44 -5.03
N GLU A 186 -9.64 2.00 -5.67
CA GLU A 186 -11.04 1.81 -5.24
C GLU A 186 -11.63 0.45 -5.61
N ARG A 187 -10.95 -0.29 -6.50
CA ARG A 187 -11.39 -1.62 -6.94
C ARG A 187 -10.69 -2.71 -6.16
N ASP A 188 -11.36 -3.86 -6.10
CA ASP A 188 -10.75 -5.06 -5.54
C ASP A 188 -9.53 -5.49 -6.37
N VAL A 189 -8.48 -5.90 -5.68
CA VAL A 189 -7.25 -6.45 -6.27
C VAL A 189 -7.31 -7.96 -6.18
N ILE A 190 -7.25 -8.63 -7.32
CA ILE A 190 -7.17 -10.09 -7.37
C ILE A 190 -5.70 -10.49 -7.22
N TRP A 191 -5.38 -11.17 -6.13
CA TRP A 191 -4.03 -11.70 -5.94
C TRP A 191 -3.78 -12.86 -6.91
N THR A 192 -2.74 -12.73 -7.74
CA THR A 192 -2.29 -13.78 -8.67
C THR A 192 -0.78 -13.91 -8.64
N GLU A 193 -0.28 -15.14 -8.73
CA GLU A 193 1.17 -15.38 -8.78
C GLU A 193 1.82 -14.81 -10.05
N GLU A 194 1.13 -14.89 -11.17
CA GLU A 194 1.59 -14.33 -12.44
C GLU A 194 1.77 -12.81 -12.36
N GLY A 195 0.85 -12.11 -11.71
CA GLY A 195 0.93 -10.67 -11.48
C GLY A 195 2.12 -10.28 -10.62
N VAL A 196 2.33 -10.99 -9.51
CA VAL A 196 3.48 -10.79 -8.61
C VAL A 196 4.80 -11.11 -9.32
N GLN A 197 4.85 -12.19 -10.10
CA GLN A 197 6.03 -12.52 -10.91
C GLN A 197 6.33 -11.44 -11.95
N GLY A 198 5.30 -10.86 -12.57
CA GLY A 198 5.43 -9.71 -13.47
C GLY A 198 6.04 -8.50 -12.79
N ALA A 199 5.55 -8.17 -11.58
CA ALA A 199 6.10 -7.11 -10.74
C ALA A 199 7.57 -7.38 -10.38
N SER A 200 7.92 -8.59 -9.96
CA SER A 200 9.30 -8.99 -9.64
C SER A 200 10.26 -8.82 -10.82
N LYS A 201 9.83 -9.21 -12.03
CA LYS A 201 10.62 -9.00 -13.25
C LYS A 201 10.88 -7.52 -13.52
N PHE A 202 9.92 -6.65 -13.22
CA PHE A 202 10.09 -5.22 -13.40
C PHE A 202 11.04 -4.62 -12.35
N VAL A 203 10.96 -5.02 -11.09
CA VAL A 203 11.92 -4.66 -10.04
C VAL A 203 13.35 -4.97 -10.48
N GLN A 204 13.59 -6.20 -10.97
CA GLN A 204 14.90 -6.62 -11.49
C GLN A 204 15.32 -5.83 -12.74
N ARG A 205 14.35 -5.49 -13.60
CA ARG A 205 14.62 -4.66 -14.79
C ARG A 205 15.07 -3.26 -14.38
N LEU A 206 14.39 -2.61 -13.43
CA LEU A 206 14.75 -1.28 -12.92
C LEU A 206 16.17 -1.28 -12.33
N TRP A 207 16.51 -2.28 -11.55
CA TRP A 207 17.86 -2.42 -10.99
C TRP A 207 18.92 -2.44 -12.09
N ARG A 208 18.76 -3.27 -13.13
CA ARG A 208 19.68 -3.31 -14.26
C ARG A 208 19.74 -1.99 -15.02
N LEU A 209 18.57 -1.39 -15.26
CA LEU A 209 18.45 -0.13 -15.99
C LEU A 209 19.19 1.02 -15.30
N VAL A 210 19.11 1.11 -13.96
CA VAL A 210 19.84 2.11 -13.18
C VAL A 210 21.34 1.90 -13.29
N HIS A 211 21.83 0.67 -13.29
CA HIS A 211 23.26 0.39 -13.50
C HIS A 211 23.73 0.72 -14.94
N GLU A 212 22.89 0.55 -15.93
CA GLU A 212 23.17 0.97 -17.30
C GLU A 212 23.20 2.50 -17.40
N LEU A 213 22.25 3.19 -16.78
CA LEU A 213 22.22 4.65 -16.68
C LEU A 213 23.46 5.21 -15.97
N LYS A 214 23.88 4.59 -14.86
CA LYS A 214 25.13 4.97 -14.18
C LYS A 214 26.32 4.95 -15.15
N ARG A 215 26.48 3.87 -15.90
CA ARG A 215 27.59 3.77 -16.87
C ARG A 215 27.47 4.80 -17.98
N ALA A 216 26.28 5.00 -18.54
CA ALA A 216 26.03 5.94 -19.61
C ALA A 216 26.20 7.41 -19.16
N SER A 217 26.01 7.70 -17.89
CA SER A 217 26.15 9.03 -17.30
C SER A 217 27.54 9.28 -16.68
N ASP A 218 28.45 8.34 -16.74
CA ASP A 218 29.78 8.53 -16.16
C ASP A 218 30.50 9.73 -16.81
N GLY A 219 31.04 10.62 -15.98
CA GLY A 219 31.61 11.89 -16.43
C GLY A 219 30.57 12.92 -16.89
N ALA A 220 29.30 12.80 -16.51
CA ALA A 220 28.29 13.80 -16.78
C ALA A 220 28.69 15.16 -16.16
N PRO A 221 28.47 16.29 -16.88
CA PRO A 221 28.78 17.61 -16.36
C PRO A 221 27.90 17.92 -15.15
N ALA A 222 28.50 18.54 -14.11
CA ALA A 222 27.79 18.98 -12.91
C ALA A 222 26.80 20.14 -13.16
N GLN A 223 27.02 20.90 -14.22
CA GLN A 223 26.17 22.02 -14.63
C GLN A 223 25.36 21.64 -15.87
N THR A 224 24.12 22.11 -15.92
CA THR A 224 23.26 21.94 -17.08
C THR A 224 23.93 22.49 -18.34
N PRO A 225 24.11 21.67 -19.40
CA PRO A 225 24.63 22.13 -20.68
C PRO A 225 23.83 23.30 -21.26
N ALA A 226 24.54 24.21 -21.98
CA ALA A 226 23.91 25.36 -22.61
C ALA A 226 22.94 25.00 -23.75
N GLY A 227 23.06 23.79 -24.31
CA GLY A 227 22.19 23.25 -25.34
C GLY A 227 22.19 21.72 -25.33
N PHE A 228 21.17 21.12 -25.93
CA PHE A 228 20.99 19.68 -26.02
C PHE A 228 20.70 19.28 -27.47
N GLY A 229 21.39 18.28 -27.97
CA GLY A 229 21.06 17.63 -29.23
C GLY A 229 19.74 16.86 -29.15
N ASP A 230 19.27 16.37 -30.28
CA ASP A 230 17.92 15.78 -30.42
C ASP A 230 17.73 14.55 -29.48
N LYS A 231 18.70 13.66 -29.37
CA LYS A 231 18.62 12.47 -28.49
C LYS A 231 18.53 12.86 -27.01
N ALA A 232 19.37 13.78 -26.56
CA ALA A 232 19.35 14.27 -25.18
C ALA A 232 18.05 15.02 -24.88
N SER A 233 17.59 15.87 -25.80
CA SER A 233 16.33 16.61 -25.67
C SER A 233 15.13 15.67 -25.60
N ALA A 234 15.09 14.61 -26.41
CA ALA A 234 14.02 13.62 -26.41
C ALA A 234 13.93 12.86 -25.07
N LEU A 235 15.08 12.41 -24.52
CA LEU A 235 15.12 11.72 -23.25
C LEU A 235 14.68 12.64 -22.09
N ARG A 236 15.20 13.87 -22.05
CA ARG A 236 14.81 14.88 -21.05
C ARG A 236 13.30 15.18 -21.11
N LYS A 237 12.75 15.35 -22.31
CA LYS A 237 11.31 15.58 -22.51
C LYS A 237 10.49 14.39 -22.01
N ALA A 238 10.94 13.16 -22.24
CA ALA A 238 10.29 11.96 -21.72
C ALA A 238 10.33 11.91 -20.17
N ALA A 239 11.50 12.19 -19.56
CA ALA A 239 11.70 12.16 -18.13
C ALA A 239 10.85 13.23 -17.41
N HIS A 240 10.93 14.49 -17.82
CA HIS A 240 10.14 15.58 -17.22
C HIS A 240 8.63 15.44 -17.50
N GLY A 241 8.26 14.91 -18.67
CA GLY A 241 6.86 14.60 -18.95
C GLY A 241 6.33 13.47 -18.07
N ALA A 242 7.15 12.47 -17.74
CA ALA A 242 6.78 11.42 -16.79
C ALA A 242 6.67 11.99 -15.37
N LEU A 243 7.61 12.86 -14.95
CA LEU A 243 7.59 13.52 -13.64
C LEU A 243 6.23 14.20 -13.40
N THR A 244 5.81 15.10 -14.31
CA THR A 244 4.52 15.80 -14.18
C THR A 244 3.34 14.84 -14.13
N ARG A 245 3.29 13.83 -15.03
CA ARG A 245 2.17 12.88 -15.06
C ARG A 245 2.08 11.97 -13.84
N VAL A 246 3.24 11.57 -13.29
CA VAL A 246 3.27 10.75 -12.05
C VAL A 246 2.85 11.60 -10.86
N GLU A 247 3.32 12.84 -10.75
CA GLU A 247 2.92 13.78 -9.71
C GLU A 247 1.40 14.00 -9.71
N ASP A 248 0.81 14.37 -10.86
CA ASP A 248 -0.64 14.51 -11.03
C ASP A 248 -1.41 13.23 -10.68
N ALA A 249 -0.85 12.06 -11.01
CA ALA A 249 -1.50 10.79 -10.72
C ALA A 249 -1.45 10.43 -9.23
N VAL A 250 -0.34 10.74 -8.55
CA VAL A 250 -0.19 10.51 -7.10
C VAL A 250 -1.08 11.47 -6.32
N GLU A 251 -1.09 12.76 -6.65
CA GLU A 251 -1.99 13.74 -6.04
C GLU A 251 -3.47 13.36 -6.20
N GLY A 252 -3.82 12.82 -7.38
CA GLY A 252 -5.16 12.32 -7.66
C GLY A 252 -5.47 10.93 -7.11
N LEU A 253 -4.59 10.32 -6.31
CA LEU A 253 -4.68 8.94 -5.78
C LEU A 253 -4.87 7.87 -6.86
N ARG A 254 -4.36 8.12 -8.08
CA ARG A 254 -4.44 7.21 -9.24
C ARG A 254 -3.14 6.43 -9.40
N PHE A 255 -2.78 5.63 -8.42
CA PHE A 255 -1.48 4.98 -8.33
C PHE A 255 -1.17 4.06 -9.52
N ASN A 256 -2.16 3.33 -10.03
CA ASN A 256 -1.99 2.51 -11.22
C ASN A 256 -1.61 3.32 -12.47
N ARG A 257 -2.06 4.56 -12.58
CA ARG A 257 -1.62 5.47 -13.67
C ARG A 257 -0.19 5.95 -13.46
N ALA A 258 0.17 6.28 -12.21
CA ALA A 258 1.55 6.62 -11.88
C ALA A 258 2.49 5.47 -12.27
N VAL A 259 2.15 4.24 -11.90
CA VAL A 259 2.86 3.02 -12.30
C VAL A 259 3.00 2.91 -13.82
N ALA A 260 1.93 3.12 -14.58
CA ALA A 260 1.98 3.07 -16.04
C ALA A 260 2.97 4.11 -16.63
N HIS A 261 2.98 5.33 -16.09
CA HIS A 261 3.92 6.37 -16.54
C HIS A 261 5.37 6.08 -16.15
N ILE A 262 5.61 5.37 -15.05
CA ILE A 262 6.95 4.88 -14.70
C ILE A 262 7.40 3.79 -15.69
N TYR A 263 6.51 2.87 -16.09
CA TYR A 263 6.80 1.90 -17.14
C TYR A 263 7.15 2.57 -18.48
N GLU A 264 6.39 3.61 -18.87
CA GLU A 264 6.65 4.40 -20.09
C GLU A 264 8.04 5.04 -20.04
N LEU A 265 8.41 5.66 -18.91
CA LEU A 265 9.74 6.25 -18.73
C LEU A 265 10.84 5.20 -18.78
N ALA A 266 10.67 4.07 -18.09
CA ALA A 266 11.63 2.97 -18.13
C ALA A 266 11.84 2.44 -19.56
N ASN A 267 10.78 2.38 -20.38
CA ASN A 267 10.88 2.00 -21.79
C ASN A 267 11.64 3.07 -22.62
N ALA A 268 11.34 4.35 -22.41
CA ALA A 268 12.03 5.45 -23.11
C ALA A 268 13.53 5.48 -22.78
N VAL A 269 13.89 5.28 -21.50
CA VAL A 269 15.28 5.16 -21.05
C VAL A 269 15.96 3.96 -21.73
N GLN A 270 15.32 2.79 -21.72
CA GLN A 270 15.88 1.60 -22.38
C GLN A 270 16.13 1.81 -23.85
N THR A 271 15.19 2.46 -24.56
CA THR A 271 15.37 2.82 -25.97
C THR A 271 16.57 3.75 -26.15
N ALA A 272 16.65 4.84 -25.37
CA ALA A 272 17.77 5.78 -25.45
C ALA A 272 19.12 5.12 -25.18
N LEU A 273 19.19 4.18 -24.22
CA LEU A 273 20.41 3.41 -23.95
C LEU A 273 20.78 2.47 -25.10
N SER A 274 19.79 1.86 -25.77
CA SER A 274 20.05 0.97 -26.92
C SER A 274 20.53 1.70 -28.19
N GLU A 275 20.33 3.01 -28.26
CA GLU A 275 20.78 3.87 -29.36
C GLU A 275 22.15 4.49 -29.13
N ILE A 276 22.85 4.10 -28.08
CA ILE A 276 24.24 4.52 -27.83
C ILE A 276 25.11 3.79 -28.86
N GLU A 277 25.67 4.55 -29.77
CA GLU A 277 26.69 4.09 -30.70
C GLU A 277 28.06 4.37 -30.09
N ASP A 278 28.75 3.31 -29.65
CA ASP A 278 30.12 3.26 -29.13
C ASP A 278 30.78 4.46 -28.43
N ALA A 279 31.55 4.11 -27.41
CA ALA A 279 32.68 4.72 -26.69
C ALA A 279 32.64 6.20 -26.32
N ASP A 280 32.04 7.12 -27.06
CA ASP A 280 32.09 8.56 -26.77
C ASP A 280 30.68 9.19 -26.71
N ILE A 281 29.98 8.98 -25.57
CA ILE A 281 28.68 9.60 -25.32
C ILE A 281 28.90 11.12 -25.13
N PRO A 282 28.21 11.99 -25.91
CA PRO A 282 28.31 13.44 -25.75
C PRO A 282 27.93 13.92 -24.33
N ALA A 283 28.54 15.00 -23.90
CA ALA A 283 28.36 15.53 -22.52
C ALA A 283 26.88 15.87 -22.21
N ASP A 284 26.12 16.37 -23.17
CA ASP A 284 24.70 16.66 -23.03
C ASP A 284 23.85 15.37 -22.90
N GLN A 285 24.22 14.30 -23.58
CA GLN A 285 23.56 12.99 -23.42
C GLN A 285 23.91 12.35 -22.08
N ARG A 286 25.18 12.42 -21.62
CA ARG A 286 25.57 11.97 -20.27
C ARG A 286 24.76 12.68 -19.19
N PHE A 287 24.60 14.01 -19.32
CA PHE A 287 23.75 14.79 -18.43
C PHE A 287 22.29 14.31 -18.47
N ALA A 288 21.73 14.10 -19.67
CA ALA A 288 20.35 13.64 -19.83
C ALA A 288 20.13 12.24 -19.22
N PHE A 289 21.10 11.33 -19.32
CA PHE A 289 21.05 10.02 -18.69
C PHE A 289 21.09 10.12 -17.14
N ARG A 290 21.94 11.00 -16.59
CA ARG A 290 21.99 11.23 -15.15
C ARG A 290 20.66 11.81 -14.65
N GLU A 291 20.15 12.85 -15.29
CA GLU A 291 18.87 13.47 -14.96
C GLU A 291 17.71 12.47 -15.05
N ALA A 292 17.69 11.64 -16.09
CA ALA A 292 16.67 10.59 -16.23
C ALA A 292 16.78 9.51 -15.14
N ALA A 293 17.99 9.16 -14.70
CA ALA A 293 18.19 8.24 -13.58
C ALA A 293 17.64 8.82 -12.28
N ASP A 294 17.98 10.07 -11.97
CA ASP A 294 17.53 10.76 -10.76
C ASP A 294 16.00 10.88 -10.72
N ILE A 295 15.38 11.26 -11.84
CA ILE A 295 13.93 11.33 -11.96
C ILE A 295 13.30 9.94 -11.82
N LEU A 296 13.78 8.94 -12.54
CA LEU A 296 13.21 7.59 -12.52
C LEU A 296 13.21 7.00 -11.11
N VAL A 297 14.36 7.09 -10.40
CA VAL A 297 14.48 6.58 -9.02
C VAL A 297 13.56 7.35 -8.08
N SER A 298 13.50 8.67 -8.19
CA SER A 298 12.59 9.50 -7.38
C SER A 298 11.12 9.13 -7.58
N LEU A 299 10.71 8.80 -8.81
CA LEU A 299 9.33 8.48 -9.13
C LEU A 299 8.87 7.14 -8.54
N PHE A 300 9.73 6.13 -8.52
CA PHE A 300 9.35 4.85 -7.93
C PHE A 300 9.68 4.72 -6.43
N ALA A 301 10.46 5.62 -5.85
CA ALA A 301 10.88 5.57 -4.45
C ALA A 301 9.71 5.44 -3.45
N PRO A 302 8.60 6.18 -3.55
CA PRO A 302 7.47 6.01 -2.62
C PRO A 302 6.82 4.63 -2.71
N MET A 303 6.93 3.96 -3.85
CA MET A 303 6.33 2.66 -4.11
C MET A 303 7.27 1.50 -3.77
N MET A 304 8.56 1.67 -4.04
CA MET A 304 9.62 0.66 -3.87
C MET A 304 10.82 1.25 -3.11
N PRO A 305 10.68 1.58 -1.81
CA PRO A 305 11.69 2.33 -1.08
C PRO A 305 13.02 1.58 -0.93
N HIS A 306 13.01 0.26 -0.76
CA HIS A 306 14.26 -0.50 -0.60
C HIS A 306 15.06 -0.53 -1.91
N LEU A 307 14.39 -0.77 -3.04
CA LEU A 307 15.04 -0.69 -4.36
C LEU A 307 15.59 0.71 -4.63
N ALA A 308 14.83 1.76 -4.24
CA ALA A 308 15.24 3.14 -4.48
C ALA A 308 16.52 3.49 -3.71
N GLU A 309 16.62 3.11 -2.43
CA GLU A 309 17.82 3.35 -1.62
C GLU A 309 19.06 2.63 -2.20
N GLU A 310 18.91 1.38 -2.63
CA GLU A 310 19.98 0.64 -3.31
C GLU A 310 20.37 1.29 -4.64
N CYS A 311 19.38 1.78 -5.41
CA CYS A 311 19.64 2.52 -6.65
C CYS A 311 20.38 3.84 -6.39
N TRP A 312 19.98 4.60 -5.37
CA TRP A 312 20.71 5.82 -4.96
C TRP A 312 22.14 5.52 -4.55
N ALA A 313 22.36 4.51 -3.72
CA ALA A 313 23.69 4.07 -3.35
C ALA A 313 24.55 3.66 -4.58
N ALA A 314 23.92 3.02 -5.57
CA ALA A 314 24.59 2.66 -6.80
C ALA A 314 24.94 3.87 -7.68
N LEU A 315 24.08 4.90 -7.75
CA LEU A 315 24.30 6.11 -8.55
C LEU A 315 25.38 7.04 -7.96
N GLY A 316 25.55 7.07 -6.66
CA GLY A 316 26.56 7.88 -5.95
C GLY A 316 26.09 9.27 -5.64
#